data_00df0712b18b83aae8b71c66bcff0a6f
#
_entry.id   00df0712b18b83aae8b71c66bcff0a6f
#
_cell.length_a   1.000
_cell.length_b   1.000
_cell.length_c   1.000
_cell.angle_alpha   90.00
_cell.angle_beta   90.00
_cell.angle_gamma   90.00
#
_symmetry.space_group_name_H-M   'P 1'
#
loop_
_entity.id
_entity.type
_entity.pdbx_description
1 polymer ?
#
loop_
_entity_poly.entity_id
_entity_poly.type
_entity_poly.pdbx_seq_one_letter_code
_entity_poly.pdbx_strand_id
1 'polypeptide(L)'
;MKSLYAKGPAELVKILKLEKSYQAKQIYSWLIKGVTDYSLMSDVSKKIRDRLTEEFPSVISSKIVKTQKADSATKLLIELHDGALVECVMLRDGDDRKTACISSQVGCAMGCSFCKTGTMGLVRNLEDYEIVEQMVHLRTLAEDITHIVFMGMGEPLHNFGPLMSAISEFHRPEGFNISMRRMTISTSGLVPGINKLTELNLGIRLAVSLVSANNDLRSRIMKVNRSYPLTELKRALIGFQHVAGKRITLEYCMLHGINTTKEAAKELSSFTKGLMCVVNLIPWNPIDELEYESPTNTEIREFTKELDSLHINYTLRMPKGRSISGACGQLATSTKR
;
A
#
# COMPACT_ATOMS: atom_id res chain seq x y z
N MET A 1 15.55 -16.12 -4.74
CA MET A 1 16.06 -15.69 -6.06
C MET A 1 16.87 -14.40 -5.88
N LYS A 2 17.94 -14.16 -6.64
CA LYS A 2 18.64 -12.87 -6.60
C LYS A 2 17.99 -11.92 -7.60
N SER A 3 17.61 -10.71 -7.17
CA SER A 3 17.08 -9.66 -8.04
C SER A 3 17.94 -8.40 -7.94
N LEU A 4 18.04 -7.66 -9.03
CA LEU A 4 18.73 -6.37 -9.08
C LEU A 4 17.80 -5.19 -8.75
N TYR A 5 16.48 -5.41 -8.68
CA TYR A 5 15.53 -4.40 -8.26
C TYR A 5 15.71 -4.06 -6.77
N ALA A 6 15.30 -2.87 -6.38
CA ALA A 6 15.56 -2.27 -5.05
C ALA A 6 17.04 -2.11 -4.70
N LYS A 7 17.94 -2.18 -5.69
CA LYS A 7 19.38 -1.93 -5.54
C LYS A 7 19.77 -0.69 -6.33
N GLY A 8 20.22 0.34 -5.60
CA GLY A 8 20.67 1.58 -6.25
C GLY A 8 22.02 1.44 -6.95
N PRO A 9 22.42 2.45 -7.74
CA PRO A 9 23.67 2.38 -8.51
C PRO A 9 24.90 2.05 -7.67
N ALA A 10 25.04 2.58 -6.46
CA ALA A 10 26.17 2.30 -5.59
C ALA A 10 26.22 0.85 -5.10
N GLU A 11 25.06 0.23 -4.88
CA GLU A 11 24.95 -1.18 -4.52
C GLU A 11 25.24 -2.07 -5.72
N LEU A 12 24.74 -1.72 -6.90
CA LEU A 12 25.01 -2.43 -8.15
C LEU A 12 26.51 -2.48 -8.49
N VAL A 13 27.27 -1.39 -8.21
CA VAL A 13 28.75 -1.43 -8.35
C VAL A 13 29.34 -2.57 -7.53
N LYS A 14 28.91 -2.70 -6.28
CA LYS A 14 29.45 -3.72 -5.35
C LYS A 14 29.00 -5.14 -5.74
N ILE A 15 27.70 -5.32 -5.97
CA ILE A 15 27.10 -6.63 -6.29
C ILE A 15 27.69 -7.18 -7.59
N LEU A 16 27.76 -6.33 -8.61
CA LEU A 16 28.23 -6.72 -9.94
C LEU A 16 29.76 -6.52 -10.12
N LYS A 17 30.48 -6.12 -9.06
CA LYS A 17 31.94 -5.87 -9.11
C LYS A 17 32.34 -5.06 -10.35
N LEU A 18 31.63 -3.95 -10.58
CA LEU A 18 31.85 -3.10 -11.75
C LEU A 18 33.08 -2.21 -11.52
N GLU A 19 33.89 -2.05 -12.56
CA GLU A 19 35.11 -1.23 -12.52
C GLU A 19 34.80 0.27 -12.44
N LYS A 20 33.67 0.69 -13.04
CA LYS A 20 33.32 2.11 -13.16
C LYS A 20 31.86 2.34 -12.75
N SER A 21 31.63 3.39 -11.99
CA SER A 21 30.31 3.72 -11.44
C SER A 21 29.25 4.05 -12.51
N TYR A 22 29.66 4.58 -13.67
CA TYR A 22 28.71 4.89 -14.74
C TYR A 22 28.04 3.63 -15.33
N GLN A 23 28.72 2.47 -15.30
CA GLN A 23 28.18 1.19 -15.76
C GLN A 23 26.95 0.79 -14.91
N ALA A 24 27.04 1.01 -13.61
CA ALA A 24 25.90 0.76 -12.71
C ALA A 24 24.74 1.71 -12.98
N LYS A 25 25.02 2.98 -13.29
CA LYS A 25 23.96 3.95 -13.64
C LYS A 25 23.26 3.59 -14.95
N GLN A 26 23.99 3.09 -15.93
CA GLN A 26 23.42 2.57 -17.18
C GLN A 26 22.48 1.40 -16.92
N ILE A 27 22.96 0.35 -16.22
CA ILE A 27 22.15 -0.81 -15.86
C ILE A 27 20.91 -0.37 -15.08
N TYR A 28 21.08 0.47 -14.06
CA TYR A 28 20.00 0.97 -13.22
C TYR A 28 18.94 1.71 -14.04
N SER A 29 19.35 2.57 -14.96
CA SER A 29 18.43 3.28 -15.85
C SER A 29 17.55 2.33 -16.67
N TRP A 30 18.11 1.23 -17.16
CA TRP A 30 17.35 0.20 -17.87
C TRP A 30 16.39 -0.57 -16.97
N LEU A 31 16.81 -0.91 -15.75
CA LEU A 31 15.93 -1.56 -14.78
C LEU A 31 14.71 -0.68 -14.47
N ILE A 32 14.92 0.61 -14.18
CA ILE A 32 13.83 1.54 -13.88
C ILE A 32 12.88 1.74 -15.08
N LYS A 33 13.35 1.62 -16.30
CA LYS A 33 12.51 1.62 -17.51
C LYS A 33 11.71 0.32 -17.70
N GLY A 34 11.96 -0.71 -16.90
CA GLY A 34 11.27 -1.98 -17.00
C GLY A 34 11.74 -2.85 -18.15
N VAL A 35 13.05 -2.80 -18.47
CA VAL A 35 13.62 -3.69 -19.48
C VAL A 35 13.37 -5.16 -19.13
N THR A 36 13.01 -5.96 -20.12
CA THR A 36 12.67 -7.37 -19.95
C THR A 36 13.79 -8.33 -20.37
N ASP A 37 14.80 -7.83 -21.07
CA ASP A 37 15.94 -8.62 -21.56
C ASP A 37 17.21 -7.75 -21.50
N TYR A 38 18.31 -8.32 -20.99
CA TYR A 38 19.60 -7.63 -20.89
C TYR A 38 20.19 -7.28 -22.27
N SER A 39 19.84 -8.02 -23.32
CA SER A 39 20.28 -7.74 -24.70
C SER A 39 19.81 -6.36 -25.21
N LEU A 40 18.70 -5.85 -24.67
CA LEU A 40 18.13 -4.55 -24.98
C LEU A 40 18.92 -3.36 -24.40
N MET A 41 19.81 -3.61 -23.43
CA MET A 41 20.65 -2.57 -22.79
C MET A 41 21.77 -2.12 -23.75
N SER A 42 21.43 -1.28 -24.72
CA SER A 42 22.29 -0.92 -25.87
C SER A 42 23.58 -0.20 -25.49
N ASP A 43 23.60 0.55 -24.37
CA ASP A 43 24.73 1.30 -23.85
C ASP A 43 25.54 0.53 -22.78
N VAL A 44 25.16 -0.71 -22.48
CA VAL A 44 25.88 -1.64 -21.58
C VAL A 44 26.70 -2.61 -22.43
N SER A 45 27.99 -2.76 -22.13
CA SER A 45 28.88 -3.65 -22.90
C SER A 45 28.39 -5.09 -22.94
N LYS A 46 28.63 -5.79 -24.06
CA LYS A 46 28.26 -7.20 -24.24
C LYS A 46 28.78 -8.06 -23.11
N LYS A 47 30.04 -7.90 -22.70
CA LYS A 47 30.66 -8.63 -21.58
C LYS A 47 29.86 -8.52 -20.28
N ILE A 48 29.33 -7.31 -19.98
CA ILE A 48 28.51 -7.10 -18.78
C ILE A 48 27.14 -7.75 -18.97
N ARG A 49 26.51 -7.61 -20.13
CA ARG A 49 25.20 -8.22 -20.42
C ARG A 49 25.23 -9.75 -20.32
N ASP A 50 26.26 -10.38 -20.89
CA ASP A 50 26.46 -11.83 -20.83
C ASP A 50 26.59 -12.30 -19.37
N ARG A 51 27.40 -11.59 -18.55
CA ARG A 51 27.51 -11.87 -17.12
C ARG A 51 26.21 -11.66 -16.35
N LEU A 52 25.46 -10.61 -16.67
CA LEU A 52 24.14 -10.39 -16.06
C LEU A 52 23.21 -11.57 -16.35
N THR A 53 23.19 -12.09 -17.57
CA THR A 53 22.38 -13.24 -17.97
C THR A 53 22.78 -14.52 -17.20
N GLU A 54 24.07 -14.71 -16.92
CA GLU A 54 24.55 -15.85 -16.17
C GLU A 54 24.22 -15.75 -14.68
N GLU A 55 24.48 -14.58 -14.07
CA GLU A 55 24.33 -14.39 -12.62
C GLU A 55 22.88 -14.12 -12.20
N PHE A 56 22.09 -13.51 -13.08
CA PHE A 56 20.69 -13.09 -12.88
C PHE A 56 19.84 -13.49 -14.10
N PRO A 57 19.44 -14.76 -14.23
CA PRO A 57 18.78 -15.27 -15.45
C PRO A 57 17.49 -14.53 -15.85
N SER A 58 16.82 -13.88 -14.90
CA SER A 58 15.65 -13.06 -15.16
C SER A 58 15.91 -11.62 -14.76
N VAL A 59 15.64 -10.66 -15.64
CA VAL A 59 15.71 -9.22 -15.33
C VAL A 59 14.68 -8.87 -14.28
N ILE A 60 13.43 -9.31 -14.48
CA ILE A 60 12.32 -9.19 -13.55
C ILE A 60 11.90 -10.57 -13.08
N SER A 61 11.67 -10.73 -11.77
CA SER A 61 11.42 -12.05 -11.18
C SER A 61 9.96 -12.48 -11.22
N SER A 62 9.08 -11.54 -11.49
CA SER A 62 7.63 -11.70 -11.48
C SER A 62 7.03 -11.47 -12.86
N LYS A 63 5.81 -11.97 -13.08
CA LYS A 63 5.09 -11.80 -14.36
C LYS A 63 3.63 -11.43 -14.15
N ILE A 64 3.08 -10.61 -15.04
CA ILE A 64 1.66 -10.30 -15.08
C ILE A 64 0.91 -11.51 -15.63
N VAL A 65 0.02 -12.10 -14.83
CA VAL A 65 -0.83 -13.22 -15.27
C VAL A 65 -2.25 -12.80 -15.64
N LYS A 66 -2.71 -11.66 -15.13
CA LYS A 66 -4.02 -11.11 -15.47
C LYS A 66 -4.04 -9.59 -15.36
N THR A 67 -4.69 -8.93 -16.32
CA THR A 67 -5.00 -7.51 -16.30
C THR A 67 -6.50 -7.30 -16.36
N GLN A 68 -7.03 -6.51 -15.42
CA GLN A 68 -8.45 -6.11 -15.41
C GLN A 68 -8.54 -4.59 -15.44
N LYS A 69 -9.38 -4.05 -16.32
CA LYS A 69 -9.51 -2.59 -16.54
C LYS A 69 -10.92 -2.13 -16.22
N ALA A 70 -11.01 -0.99 -15.55
CA ALA A 70 -12.21 -0.18 -15.38
C ALA A 70 -11.85 1.28 -15.72
N ASP A 71 -12.84 2.17 -15.84
CA ASP A 71 -12.60 3.57 -16.27
C ASP A 71 -11.51 4.29 -15.46
N SER A 72 -11.54 4.14 -14.14
CA SER A 72 -10.63 4.82 -13.23
C SER A 72 -9.61 3.90 -12.53
N ALA A 73 -9.56 2.61 -12.89
CA ALA A 73 -8.67 1.65 -12.25
C ALA A 73 -8.19 0.56 -13.22
N THR A 74 -6.96 0.13 -13.06
CA THR A 74 -6.43 -1.07 -13.72
C THR A 74 -5.77 -1.94 -12.66
N LYS A 75 -6.23 -3.18 -12.52
CA LYS A 75 -5.70 -4.16 -11.57
C LYS A 75 -4.84 -5.18 -12.31
N LEU A 76 -3.67 -5.45 -11.77
CA LEU A 76 -2.77 -6.51 -12.19
C LEU A 76 -2.76 -7.63 -11.17
N LEU A 77 -2.87 -8.86 -11.63
CA LEU A 77 -2.52 -10.06 -10.88
C LEU A 77 -1.11 -10.46 -11.32
N ILE A 78 -0.20 -10.53 -10.36
CA ILE A 78 1.22 -10.79 -10.56
C ILE A 78 1.57 -12.11 -9.90
N GLU A 79 2.21 -13.00 -10.66
CA GLU A 79 2.81 -14.24 -10.15
C GLU A 79 4.28 -13.96 -9.81
N LEU A 80 4.64 -14.24 -8.57
CA LEU A 80 6.00 -14.12 -8.04
C LEU A 80 6.84 -15.34 -8.41
N HIS A 81 8.14 -15.27 -8.18
CA HIS A 81 9.09 -16.32 -8.57
C HIS A 81 8.84 -17.70 -7.94
N ASP A 82 8.13 -17.74 -6.82
CA ASP A 82 7.75 -18.96 -6.10
C ASP A 82 6.33 -19.44 -6.41
N GLY A 83 5.67 -18.83 -7.41
CA GLY A 83 4.29 -19.12 -7.79
C GLY A 83 3.23 -18.45 -6.92
N ALA A 84 3.63 -17.74 -5.86
CA ALA A 84 2.68 -16.95 -5.08
C ALA A 84 2.10 -15.81 -5.93
N LEU A 85 0.86 -15.42 -5.62
CA LEU A 85 0.15 -14.40 -6.36
C LEU A 85 -0.07 -13.15 -5.50
N VAL A 86 0.09 -11.98 -6.08
CA VAL A 86 -0.29 -10.69 -5.47
C VAL A 86 -1.03 -9.83 -6.46
N GLU A 87 -1.86 -8.93 -5.95
CA GLU A 87 -2.55 -7.94 -6.77
C GLU A 87 -2.02 -6.54 -6.48
N CYS A 88 -1.88 -5.72 -7.50
CA CYS A 88 -1.65 -4.28 -7.40
C CYS A 88 -2.60 -3.54 -8.33
N VAL A 89 -2.83 -2.25 -8.03
CA VAL A 89 -3.83 -1.46 -8.77
C VAL A 89 -3.24 -0.11 -9.13
N MET A 90 -3.45 0.30 -10.38
CA MET A 90 -3.28 1.69 -10.78
C MET A 90 -4.63 2.39 -10.72
N LEU A 91 -4.70 3.49 -9.98
CA LEU A 91 -5.87 4.35 -9.85
C LEU A 91 -5.63 5.66 -10.59
N ARG A 92 -6.60 6.09 -11.39
CA ARG A 92 -6.62 7.39 -12.06
C ARG A 92 -7.60 8.32 -11.34
N ASP A 93 -7.17 9.56 -11.10
CA ASP A 93 -7.97 10.59 -10.44
C ASP A 93 -7.78 11.91 -11.19
N GLY A 94 -8.68 12.17 -12.14
CA GLY A 94 -8.47 13.21 -13.15
C GLY A 94 -7.28 12.87 -14.07
N ASP A 95 -6.82 13.85 -14.81
CA ASP A 95 -5.77 13.66 -15.82
C ASP A 95 -4.37 13.60 -15.20
N ASP A 96 -4.13 14.29 -14.09
CA ASP A 96 -2.80 14.50 -13.53
C ASP A 96 -2.41 13.53 -12.41
N ARG A 97 -3.37 12.81 -11.81
CA ARG A 97 -3.08 11.96 -10.67
C ARG A 97 -3.22 10.48 -10.98
N LYS A 98 -2.08 9.81 -11.11
CA LYS A 98 -2.00 8.35 -11.22
C LYS A 98 -1.36 7.80 -9.95
N THR A 99 -2.08 6.93 -9.25
CA THR A 99 -1.67 6.37 -7.96
C THR A 99 -1.46 4.87 -8.09
N ALA A 100 -0.26 4.40 -7.75
CA ALA A 100 0.03 2.99 -7.58
C ALA A 100 -0.42 2.53 -6.19
N CYS A 101 -1.33 1.57 -6.13
CA CYS A 101 -1.71 0.85 -4.91
C CYS A 101 -0.93 -0.46 -4.87
N ILE A 102 0.03 -0.54 -3.96
CA ILE A 102 1.06 -1.60 -3.91
C ILE A 102 0.81 -2.50 -2.71
N SER A 103 0.99 -3.81 -2.92
CA SER A 103 0.93 -4.85 -1.90
C SER A 103 2.27 -5.02 -1.19
N SER A 104 2.22 -5.43 0.08
CA SER A 104 3.39 -5.64 0.94
C SER A 104 3.56 -7.07 1.43
N GLN A 105 2.54 -7.92 1.27
CA GLN A 105 2.54 -9.31 1.72
C GLN A 105 1.73 -10.18 0.75
N VAL A 106 2.01 -11.47 0.75
CA VAL A 106 1.10 -12.50 0.22
C VAL A 106 0.14 -12.86 1.35
N GLY A 107 -1.14 -12.45 1.22
CA GLY A 107 -2.10 -12.50 2.33
C GLY A 107 -1.86 -11.40 3.37
N CYS A 108 -2.43 -11.57 4.59
CA CYS A 108 -2.30 -10.58 5.67
C CYS A 108 -2.50 -11.24 7.04
N ALA A 109 -1.60 -10.93 8.00
CA ALA A 109 -1.68 -11.46 9.37
C ALA A 109 -2.76 -10.79 10.24
N MET A 110 -3.28 -9.62 9.82
CA MET A 110 -4.12 -8.80 10.71
C MET A 110 -5.53 -9.34 10.93
N GLY A 111 -6.03 -10.19 10.02
CA GLY A 111 -7.29 -10.89 10.17
C GLY A 111 -8.50 -9.96 10.34
N CYS A 112 -8.52 -8.82 9.64
CA CYS A 112 -9.68 -7.92 9.60
C CYS A 112 -10.84 -8.62 8.91
N SER A 113 -12.00 -8.74 9.60
CA SER A 113 -13.13 -9.55 9.13
C SER A 113 -13.85 -8.97 7.89
N PHE A 114 -13.70 -7.67 7.64
CA PHE A 114 -14.31 -6.96 6.51
C PHE A 114 -13.41 -6.89 5.26
N CYS A 115 -12.21 -7.48 5.31
CA CYS A 115 -11.21 -7.41 4.25
C CYS A 115 -10.89 -8.79 3.69
N LYS A 116 -11.01 -8.97 2.38
CA LYS A 116 -10.74 -10.25 1.71
C LYS A 116 -9.31 -10.75 1.97
N THR A 117 -8.31 -9.88 1.83
CA THR A 117 -6.92 -10.23 2.13
C THR A 117 -6.74 -10.65 3.61
N GLY A 118 -7.48 -10.01 4.52
CA GLY A 118 -7.44 -10.34 5.95
C GLY A 118 -7.97 -11.74 6.28
N THR A 119 -8.92 -12.25 5.49
CA THR A 119 -9.47 -13.61 5.68
C THR A 119 -8.58 -14.71 5.12
N MET A 120 -7.63 -14.36 4.24
CA MET A 120 -6.70 -15.34 3.64
C MET A 120 -5.62 -15.84 4.61
N GLY A 121 -5.35 -15.08 5.68
CA GLY A 121 -4.15 -15.29 6.51
C GLY A 121 -2.87 -14.82 5.82
N LEU A 122 -1.76 -14.89 6.53
CA LEU A 122 -0.43 -14.54 6.01
C LEU A 122 0.26 -15.78 5.46
N VAL A 123 0.67 -15.72 4.21
CA VAL A 123 1.57 -16.73 3.62
C VAL A 123 3.02 -16.32 3.87
N ARG A 124 3.44 -15.14 3.40
CA ARG A 124 4.76 -14.55 3.65
C ARG A 124 4.81 -13.04 3.40
N ASN A 125 5.85 -12.42 3.90
CA ASN A 125 6.21 -11.07 3.52
C ASN A 125 6.72 -11.03 2.07
N LEU A 126 6.53 -9.89 1.40
CA LEU A 126 7.21 -9.62 0.14
C LEU A 126 8.64 -9.13 0.43
N GLU A 127 9.58 -9.52 -0.43
CA GLU A 127 10.90 -8.95 -0.48
C GLU A 127 10.87 -7.52 -1.04
N ASP A 128 11.90 -6.74 -0.80
CA ASP A 128 11.99 -5.36 -1.27
C ASP A 128 11.86 -5.24 -2.80
N TYR A 129 12.52 -6.13 -3.54
CA TYR A 129 12.43 -6.16 -5.01
C TYR A 129 11.04 -6.56 -5.50
N GLU A 130 10.31 -7.44 -4.81
CA GLU A 130 8.95 -7.84 -5.18
C GLU A 130 7.97 -6.66 -5.02
N ILE A 131 8.21 -5.79 -4.02
CA ILE A 131 7.45 -4.56 -3.85
C ILE A 131 7.76 -3.57 -4.98
N VAL A 132 9.04 -3.44 -5.37
CA VAL A 132 9.47 -2.54 -6.45
C VAL A 132 8.99 -3.03 -7.82
N GLU A 133 9.04 -4.33 -8.09
CA GLU A 133 8.60 -4.91 -9.37
C GLU A 133 7.11 -4.64 -9.67
N GLN A 134 6.25 -4.52 -8.65
CA GLN A 134 4.86 -4.10 -8.86
C GLN A 134 4.78 -2.71 -9.49
N MET A 135 5.64 -1.76 -9.08
CA MET A 135 5.72 -0.44 -9.69
C MET A 135 6.22 -0.52 -11.11
N VAL A 136 7.21 -1.36 -11.40
CA VAL A 136 7.73 -1.57 -12.76
C VAL A 136 6.62 -2.07 -13.67
N HIS A 137 5.85 -3.09 -13.24
CA HIS A 137 4.70 -3.58 -13.99
C HIS A 137 3.61 -2.52 -14.20
N LEU A 138 3.29 -1.71 -13.19
CA LEU A 138 2.30 -0.65 -13.31
C LEU A 138 2.76 0.46 -14.27
N ARG A 139 4.05 0.76 -14.36
CA ARG A 139 4.60 1.73 -15.31
C ARG A 139 4.45 1.31 -16.77
N THR A 140 4.31 0.02 -17.08
CA THR A 140 3.95 -0.42 -18.44
C THR A 140 2.58 0.08 -18.88
N LEU A 141 1.72 0.48 -17.92
CA LEU A 141 0.36 1.00 -18.17
C LEU A 141 0.34 2.53 -18.16
N ALA A 142 1.25 3.18 -17.43
CA ALA A 142 1.36 4.63 -17.31
C ALA A 142 2.75 4.99 -16.76
N GLU A 143 3.61 5.56 -17.56
CA GLU A 143 4.96 5.94 -17.15
C GLU A 143 5.00 7.03 -16.07
N ASP A 144 3.98 7.88 -16.01
CA ASP A 144 3.86 9.06 -15.18
C ASP A 144 3.10 8.81 -13.85
N ILE A 145 3.29 7.65 -13.23
CA ILE A 145 2.76 7.40 -11.89
C ILE A 145 3.30 8.45 -10.92
N THR A 146 2.37 9.18 -10.28
CA THR A 146 2.69 10.36 -9.47
C THR A 146 2.61 10.12 -7.97
N HIS A 147 1.85 9.11 -7.52
CA HIS A 147 1.60 8.80 -6.11
C HIS A 147 1.70 7.31 -5.84
N ILE A 148 2.04 6.96 -4.61
CA ILE A 148 2.04 5.58 -4.13
C ILE A 148 1.21 5.50 -2.85
N VAL A 149 0.39 4.46 -2.75
CA VAL A 149 -0.29 4.07 -1.52
C VAL A 149 0.01 2.60 -1.22
N PHE A 150 0.48 2.30 -0.03
CA PHE A 150 0.66 0.94 0.45
C PHE A 150 -0.63 0.51 1.12
N MET A 151 -1.65 0.24 0.26
CA MET A 151 -3.02 -0.13 0.63
C MET A 151 -3.49 -1.39 -0.13
N GLY A 152 -2.56 -2.11 -0.73
CA GLY A 152 -2.79 -3.39 -1.37
C GLY A 152 -2.92 -4.53 -0.36
N MET A 153 -2.47 -5.71 -0.75
CA MET A 153 -2.47 -6.88 0.12
C MET A 153 -1.41 -6.76 1.21
N GLY A 154 -1.78 -7.05 2.48
CA GLY A 154 -0.88 -7.09 3.62
C GLY A 154 -0.95 -5.89 4.56
N GLU A 155 -0.24 -6.02 5.70
CA GLU A 155 0.03 -4.94 6.65
C GLU A 155 1.45 -4.41 6.40
N PRO A 156 1.60 -3.20 5.84
CA PRO A 156 2.91 -2.68 5.45
C PRO A 156 3.89 -2.58 6.62
N LEU A 157 3.42 -2.16 7.79
CA LEU A 157 4.28 -2.01 8.96
C LEU A 157 4.68 -3.35 9.62
N HIS A 158 4.04 -4.46 9.23
CA HIS A 158 4.48 -5.80 9.61
C HIS A 158 5.65 -6.29 8.73
N ASN A 159 5.77 -5.75 7.51
CA ASN A 159 6.88 -5.98 6.60
C ASN A 159 7.84 -4.78 6.53
N PHE A 160 8.24 -4.26 7.68
CA PHE A 160 8.87 -2.94 7.83
C PHE A 160 10.18 -2.78 7.04
N GLY A 161 11.12 -3.71 7.15
CA GLY A 161 12.44 -3.61 6.49
C GLY A 161 12.35 -3.54 4.97
N PRO A 162 11.76 -4.54 4.30
CA PRO A 162 11.54 -4.53 2.85
C PRO A 162 10.71 -3.33 2.37
N LEU A 163 9.70 -2.90 3.15
CA LEU A 163 8.92 -1.70 2.85
C LEU A 163 9.80 -0.44 2.82
N MET A 164 10.67 -0.24 3.81
CA MET A 164 11.54 0.94 3.87
C MET A 164 12.58 0.92 2.74
N SER A 165 13.11 -0.25 2.39
CA SER A 165 13.99 -0.41 1.23
C SER A 165 13.29 0.00 -0.06
N ALA A 166 12.07 -0.50 -0.30
CA ALA A 166 11.29 -0.14 -1.47
C ALA A 166 10.92 1.35 -1.51
N ILE A 167 10.55 1.97 -0.37
CA ILE A 167 10.27 3.41 -0.27
C ILE A 167 11.50 4.23 -0.63
N SER A 168 12.69 3.83 -0.14
CA SER A 168 13.94 4.48 -0.50
C SER A 168 14.19 4.43 -2.01
N GLU A 169 13.90 3.28 -2.63
CA GLU A 169 14.03 3.10 -4.08
C GLU A 169 13.03 3.96 -4.86
N PHE A 170 11.78 4.02 -4.44
CA PHE A 170 10.78 4.89 -5.08
C PHE A 170 11.10 6.38 -4.94
N HIS A 171 11.79 6.76 -3.87
CA HIS A 171 12.20 8.14 -3.65
C HIS A 171 13.49 8.53 -4.40
N ARG A 172 14.31 7.55 -4.80
CA ARG A 172 15.63 7.78 -5.41
C ARG A 172 15.55 8.72 -6.61
N PRO A 173 16.32 9.83 -6.63
CA PRO A 173 16.24 10.84 -7.69
C PRO A 173 16.61 10.29 -9.08
N GLU A 174 17.56 9.37 -9.17
CA GLU A 174 17.98 8.76 -10.42
C GLU A 174 17.01 7.67 -10.93
N GLY A 175 16.02 7.29 -10.09
CA GLY A 175 15.07 6.21 -10.36
C GLY A 175 13.64 6.70 -10.56
N PHE A 176 12.74 6.26 -9.71
CA PHE A 176 11.32 6.62 -9.79
C PHE A 176 11.06 8.09 -9.42
N ASN A 177 11.90 8.68 -8.60
CA ASN A 177 11.86 10.09 -8.19
C ASN A 177 10.51 10.55 -7.60
N ILE A 178 9.86 9.70 -6.83
CA ILE A 178 8.58 10.02 -6.20
C ILE A 178 8.84 10.64 -4.82
N SER A 179 8.36 11.86 -4.62
CA SER A 179 8.52 12.56 -3.34
C SER A 179 7.85 11.79 -2.19
N MET A 180 8.48 11.74 -1.01
CA MET A 180 7.92 11.16 0.22
C MET A 180 6.51 11.67 0.53
N ARG A 181 6.21 12.95 0.24
CA ARG A 181 4.86 13.53 0.42
C ARG A 181 3.79 12.94 -0.50
N ARG A 182 4.19 12.24 -1.57
CA ARG A 182 3.31 11.56 -2.51
C ARG A 182 3.18 10.07 -2.23
N MET A 183 3.79 9.60 -1.14
CA MET A 183 3.66 8.22 -0.66
C MET A 183 2.85 8.19 0.62
N THR A 184 1.96 7.19 0.75
CA THR A 184 1.13 6.99 1.94
C THR A 184 1.29 5.56 2.41
N ILE A 185 1.68 5.37 3.67
CA ILE A 185 1.61 4.08 4.35
C ILE A 185 0.25 4.01 5.05
N SER A 186 -0.51 2.94 4.78
CA SER A 186 -1.72 2.63 5.52
C SER A 186 -1.47 1.46 6.45
N THR A 187 -1.92 1.57 7.69
CA THR A 187 -1.77 0.52 8.70
C THR A 187 -3.08 0.24 9.40
N SER A 188 -3.26 -0.99 9.82
CA SER A 188 -4.37 -1.39 10.71
C SER A 188 -4.24 -0.82 12.14
N GLY A 189 -3.11 -0.15 12.43
CA GLY A 189 -2.80 0.38 13.76
C GLY A 189 -1.76 -0.47 14.51
N LEU A 190 -0.79 -1.02 13.80
CA LEU A 190 0.35 -1.75 14.37
C LEU A 190 1.28 -0.76 15.10
N VAL A 191 1.04 -0.52 16.40
CA VAL A 191 1.72 0.50 17.21
C VAL A 191 3.24 0.43 17.14
N PRO A 192 3.90 -0.74 17.27
CA PRO A 192 5.36 -0.80 17.16
C PRO A 192 5.89 -0.33 15.80
N GLY A 193 5.14 -0.59 14.72
CA GLY A 193 5.48 -0.12 13.39
C GLY A 193 5.32 1.40 13.24
N ILE A 194 4.26 1.98 13.83
CA ILE A 194 4.05 3.43 13.87
C ILE A 194 5.19 4.12 14.62
N ASN A 195 5.61 3.56 15.77
CA ASN A 195 6.73 4.12 16.56
C ASN A 195 8.04 4.11 15.76
N LYS A 196 8.38 3.00 15.12
CA LYS A 196 9.56 2.93 14.22
C LYS A 196 9.48 3.94 13.08
N LEU A 197 8.31 4.13 12.47
CA LEU A 197 8.11 5.11 11.41
C LEU A 197 8.28 6.55 11.95
N THR A 198 7.88 6.80 13.21
CA THR A 198 8.05 8.08 13.90
C THR A 198 9.54 8.40 14.09
N GLU A 199 10.33 7.42 14.53
CA GLU A 199 11.78 7.58 14.72
C GLU A 199 12.50 7.94 13.42
N LEU A 200 12.08 7.37 12.29
CA LEU A 200 12.69 7.65 10.98
C LEU A 200 12.34 9.03 10.42
N ASN A 201 11.23 9.63 10.81
CA ASN A 201 10.76 10.96 10.39
C ASN A 201 10.92 11.27 8.88
N LEU A 202 10.55 10.33 8.03
CA LEU A 202 10.78 10.38 6.57
C LEU A 202 9.93 11.42 5.82
N GLY A 203 8.99 12.06 6.50
CA GLY A 203 8.06 12.97 5.85
C GLY A 203 7.02 12.29 4.95
N ILE A 204 6.82 10.98 5.07
CA ILE A 204 5.78 10.19 4.42
C ILE A 204 4.41 10.44 5.07
N ARG A 205 3.32 10.19 4.35
CA ARG A 205 1.96 10.29 4.89
C ARG A 205 1.58 9.00 5.63
N LEU A 206 0.89 9.15 6.75
CA LEU A 206 0.33 8.04 7.51
C LEU A 206 -1.19 8.02 7.39
N ALA A 207 -1.75 6.89 6.99
CA ALA A 207 -3.15 6.56 7.07
C ALA A 207 -3.34 5.40 8.06
N VAL A 208 -4.42 5.43 8.84
CA VAL A 208 -4.72 4.40 9.83
C VAL A 208 -6.14 3.92 9.65
N SER A 209 -6.30 2.62 9.42
CA SER A 209 -7.61 1.97 9.40
C SER A 209 -8.20 1.95 10.81
N LEU A 210 -9.01 2.97 11.12
CA LEU A 210 -9.68 3.08 12.40
C LEU A 210 -10.90 2.16 12.46
N VAL A 211 -11.77 2.28 11.47
CA VAL A 211 -13.03 1.54 11.24
C VAL A 211 -14.06 1.71 12.37
N SER A 212 -13.62 1.71 13.64
CA SER A 212 -14.45 2.02 14.81
C SER A 212 -13.64 2.71 15.89
N ALA A 213 -14.23 3.68 16.55
CA ALA A 213 -13.70 4.33 17.75
C ALA A 213 -14.23 3.70 19.06
N ASN A 214 -14.93 2.58 18.96
CA ASN A 214 -15.34 1.73 20.07
C ASN A 214 -14.39 0.54 20.18
N ASN A 215 -13.78 0.34 21.36
CA ASN A 215 -12.79 -0.73 21.57
C ASN A 215 -13.36 -2.14 21.36
N ASP A 216 -14.59 -2.39 21.85
CA ASP A 216 -15.18 -3.72 21.78
C ASP A 216 -15.56 -4.08 20.35
N LEU A 217 -16.17 -3.14 19.63
CA LEU A 217 -16.49 -3.32 18.23
C LEU A 217 -15.20 -3.47 17.40
N ARG A 218 -14.21 -2.60 17.61
CA ARG A 218 -12.94 -2.66 16.88
C ARG A 218 -12.21 -3.99 17.15
N SER A 219 -12.23 -4.51 18.37
CA SER A 219 -11.60 -5.79 18.72
C SER A 219 -12.31 -7.00 18.09
N ARG A 220 -13.61 -6.89 17.77
CA ARG A 220 -14.35 -7.92 17.03
C ARG A 220 -13.98 -7.94 15.56
N ILE A 221 -13.89 -6.78 14.92
CA ILE A 221 -13.67 -6.66 13.46
C ILE A 221 -12.22 -6.51 13.05
N MET A 222 -11.33 -6.05 13.94
CA MET A 222 -9.90 -5.85 13.73
C MET A 222 -9.09 -6.44 14.90
N LYS A 223 -8.57 -7.65 14.72
CA LYS A 223 -7.87 -8.39 15.80
C LYS A 223 -6.66 -7.64 16.36
N VAL A 224 -6.03 -6.78 15.59
CA VAL A 224 -4.90 -5.92 16.00
C VAL A 224 -5.25 -5.06 17.23
N ASN A 225 -6.52 -4.68 17.40
CA ASN A 225 -6.97 -3.87 18.54
C ASN A 225 -6.86 -4.60 19.88
N ARG A 226 -6.87 -5.93 19.89
CA ARG A 226 -6.68 -6.73 21.13
C ARG A 226 -5.25 -6.58 21.67
N SER A 227 -4.28 -6.42 20.77
CA SER A 227 -2.87 -6.18 21.13
C SER A 227 -2.56 -4.70 21.35
N TYR A 228 -3.23 -3.84 20.61
CA TYR A 228 -3.01 -2.38 20.64
C TYR A 228 -4.36 -1.65 20.70
N PRO A 229 -4.96 -1.49 21.91
CA PRO A 229 -6.23 -0.81 22.11
C PRO A 229 -6.19 0.64 21.62
N LEU A 230 -7.37 1.23 21.40
CA LEU A 230 -7.51 2.61 20.90
C LEU A 230 -6.72 3.65 21.70
N THR A 231 -6.57 3.46 23.01
CA THR A 231 -5.76 4.35 23.86
C THR A 231 -4.28 4.32 23.51
N GLU A 232 -3.72 3.14 23.24
CA GLU A 232 -2.33 3.00 22.82
C GLU A 232 -2.13 3.49 21.40
N LEU A 233 -3.06 3.14 20.50
CA LEU A 233 -3.05 3.65 19.13
C LEU A 233 -3.06 5.18 19.13
N LYS A 234 -3.98 5.81 19.87
CA LYS A 234 -4.07 7.27 19.94
C LYS A 234 -2.77 7.90 20.45
N ARG A 235 -2.14 7.30 21.47
CA ARG A 235 -0.84 7.77 21.99
C ARG A 235 0.25 7.72 20.91
N ALA A 236 0.34 6.62 20.17
CA ALA A 236 1.30 6.48 19.07
C ALA A 236 1.07 7.50 17.95
N LEU A 237 -0.21 7.79 17.62
CA LEU A 237 -0.57 8.79 16.62
C LEU A 237 -0.21 10.21 17.06
N ILE A 238 -0.43 10.56 18.32
CA ILE A 238 0.01 11.85 18.90
C ILE A 238 1.54 11.96 18.81
N GLY A 239 2.27 10.91 19.19
CA GLY A 239 3.73 10.86 19.07
C GLY A 239 4.21 11.07 17.63
N PHE A 240 3.59 10.38 16.68
CA PHE A 240 3.89 10.55 15.25
C PHE A 240 3.66 11.99 14.79
N GLN A 241 2.54 12.61 15.16
CA GLN A 241 2.24 13.99 14.79
C GLN A 241 3.19 15.00 15.40
N HIS A 242 3.59 14.77 16.64
CA HIS A 242 4.55 15.64 17.32
C HIS A 242 5.89 15.70 16.59
N VAL A 243 6.37 14.57 16.09
CA VAL A 243 7.65 14.47 15.37
C VAL A 243 7.50 14.89 13.90
N ALA A 244 6.49 14.37 13.20
CA ALA A 244 6.33 14.59 11.77
C ALA A 244 5.69 15.93 11.40
N GLY A 245 4.99 16.60 12.33
CA GLY A 245 4.26 17.85 12.08
C GLY A 245 3.15 17.70 11.03
N LYS A 246 2.58 16.49 10.85
CA LYS A 246 1.67 16.19 9.75
C LYS A 246 0.32 15.68 10.20
N ARG A 247 -0.70 16.05 9.42
CA ARG A 247 -2.04 15.51 9.55
C ARG A 247 -2.06 14.02 9.21
N ILE A 248 -2.76 13.23 10.03
CA ILE A 248 -3.03 11.80 9.83
C ILE A 248 -4.36 11.62 9.10
N THR A 249 -4.46 10.62 8.24
CA THR A 249 -5.74 10.18 7.68
C THR A 249 -6.26 9.00 8.50
N LEU A 250 -7.48 9.09 9.01
CA LEU A 250 -8.19 7.98 9.65
C LEU A 250 -9.12 7.36 8.61
N GLU A 251 -8.78 6.18 8.13
CA GLU A 251 -9.62 5.44 7.18
C GLU A 251 -10.79 4.79 7.95
N TYR A 252 -12.00 5.19 7.63
CA TYR A 252 -13.22 4.73 8.28
C TYR A 252 -14.07 3.96 7.26
N CYS A 253 -13.89 2.65 7.22
CA CYS A 253 -14.71 1.76 6.41
C CYS A 253 -16.11 1.67 7.04
N MET A 254 -17.10 2.20 6.35
CA MET A 254 -18.49 2.22 6.81
C MET A 254 -19.18 0.90 6.49
N LEU A 255 -19.71 0.25 7.52
CA LEU A 255 -20.42 -1.03 7.49
C LEU A 255 -21.88 -0.80 7.86
N HIS A 256 -22.82 -1.26 7.03
CA HIS A 256 -24.27 -1.11 7.23
C HIS A 256 -24.70 -1.55 8.63
N GLY A 257 -25.45 -0.70 9.35
CA GLY A 257 -26.02 -0.99 10.65
C GLY A 257 -25.01 -1.23 11.79
N ILE A 258 -23.69 -1.10 11.53
CA ILE A 258 -22.65 -1.47 12.49
C ILE A 258 -21.94 -0.25 13.08
N ASN A 259 -21.40 0.63 12.23
CA ASN A 259 -20.56 1.75 12.65
C ASN A 259 -20.97 3.09 12.04
N THR A 260 -22.20 3.19 11.55
CA THR A 260 -22.80 4.39 10.95
C THR A 260 -23.90 5.01 11.84
N THR A 261 -23.87 4.72 13.13
CA THR A 261 -24.85 5.22 14.13
C THR A 261 -24.44 6.57 14.73
N LYS A 262 -25.37 7.24 15.41
CA LYS A 262 -25.11 8.47 16.17
C LYS A 262 -24.07 8.26 17.27
N GLU A 263 -24.13 7.10 17.94
CA GLU A 263 -23.19 6.71 18.98
C GLU A 263 -21.77 6.56 18.39
N ALA A 264 -21.66 5.91 17.23
CA ALA A 264 -20.39 5.78 16.52
C ALA A 264 -19.80 7.15 16.12
N ALA A 265 -20.63 8.12 15.73
CA ALA A 265 -20.19 9.49 15.47
C ALA A 265 -19.63 10.19 16.72
N LYS A 266 -20.30 10.04 17.88
CA LYS A 266 -19.83 10.59 19.16
C LYS A 266 -18.52 9.93 19.63
N GLU A 267 -18.39 8.63 19.49
CA GLU A 267 -17.17 7.89 19.79
C GLU A 267 -16.01 8.37 18.90
N LEU A 268 -16.28 8.53 17.60
CA LEU A 268 -15.31 9.05 16.64
C LEU A 268 -14.88 10.48 17.00
N SER A 269 -15.82 11.35 17.40
CA SER A 269 -15.53 12.71 17.89
C SER A 269 -14.61 12.68 19.10
N SER A 270 -14.89 11.80 20.06
CA SER A 270 -14.05 11.63 21.26
C SER A 270 -12.63 11.14 20.90
N PHE A 271 -12.54 10.22 19.95
CA PHE A 271 -11.25 9.69 19.51
C PHE A 271 -10.42 10.75 18.77
N THR A 272 -11.03 11.53 17.88
CA THR A 272 -10.34 12.55 17.08
C THR A 272 -9.91 13.76 17.88
N LYS A 273 -10.51 14.01 19.05
CA LYS A 273 -10.17 15.14 19.91
C LYS A 273 -8.68 15.14 20.29
N GLY A 274 -8.00 16.24 19.96
CA GLY A 274 -6.55 16.39 20.17
C GLY A 274 -5.66 15.74 19.09
N LEU A 275 -6.26 15.18 18.02
CA LEU A 275 -5.54 14.72 16.84
C LEU A 275 -5.73 15.71 15.68
N MET A 276 -4.65 16.07 15.02
CA MET A 276 -4.69 16.76 13.73
C MET A 276 -4.96 15.71 12.64
N CYS A 277 -6.22 15.44 12.34
CA CYS A 277 -6.59 14.38 11.42
C CYS A 277 -7.70 14.78 10.44
N VAL A 278 -7.90 13.97 9.42
CA VAL A 278 -9.10 13.93 8.58
C VAL A 278 -9.62 12.50 8.59
N VAL A 279 -10.93 12.34 8.69
CA VAL A 279 -11.59 11.04 8.59
C VAL A 279 -11.95 10.81 7.12
N ASN A 280 -11.44 9.73 6.54
CA ASN A 280 -11.77 9.33 5.18
C ASN A 280 -12.85 8.26 5.24
N LEU A 281 -14.09 8.65 4.97
CA LEU A 281 -15.26 7.76 4.98
C LEU A 281 -15.27 6.95 3.69
N ILE A 282 -15.25 5.63 3.82
CA ILE A 282 -15.23 4.69 2.70
C ILE A 282 -16.40 3.74 2.86
N PRO A 283 -17.48 3.84 2.04
CA PRO A 283 -18.49 2.80 1.99
C PRO A 283 -17.84 1.45 1.71
N TRP A 284 -18.18 0.43 2.50
CA TRP A 284 -17.64 -0.89 2.31
C TRP A 284 -17.92 -1.43 0.90
N ASN A 285 -16.94 -2.08 0.32
CA ASN A 285 -17.09 -2.67 -1.01
C ASN A 285 -17.54 -4.12 -0.87
N PRO A 286 -18.66 -4.54 -1.50
CA PRO A 286 -19.16 -5.89 -1.40
C PRO A 286 -18.11 -6.94 -1.75
N ILE A 287 -18.10 -8.01 -0.97
CA ILE A 287 -17.27 -9.19 -1.11
C ILE A 287 -18.18 -10.37 -0.86
N ASP A 288 -18.43 -11.18 -1.88
CA ASP A 288 -19.48 -12.22 -1.87
C ASP A 288 -19.33 -13.22 -0.70
N GLU A 289 -18.11 -13.46 -0.23
CA GLU A 289 -17.83 -14.41 0.85
C GLU A 289 -17.88 -13.80 2.26
N LEU A 290 -18.21 -12.51 2.40
CA LEU A 290 -18.28 -11.80 3.70
C LEU A 290 -19.70 -11.33 3.97
N GLU A 291 -20.14 -11.47 5.22
CA GLU A 291 -21.49 -11.15 5.69
C GLU A 291 -21.74 -9.67 5.99
N TYR A 292 -20.92 -8.77 5.42
CA TYR A 292 -21.08 -7.33 5.60
C TYR A 292 -21.87 -6.74 4.43
N GLU A 293 -22.49 -5.60 4.68
CA GLU A 293 -23.20 -4.82 3.65
C GLU A 293 -22.67 -3.39 3.57
N SER A 294 -22.77 -2.82 2.38
CA SER A 294 -22.49 -1.39 2.18
C SER A 294 -23.58 -0.56 2.86
N PRO A 295 -23.23 0.57 3.50
CA PRO A 295 -24.25 1.46 4.06
C PRO A 295 -25.15 2.01 2.95
N THR A 296 -26.41 2.22 3.27
CA THR A 296 -27.36 2.89 2.37
C THR A 296 -27.03 4.38 2.21
N ASN A 297 -27.48 4.99 1.14
CA ASN A 297 -27.32 6.44 0.95
C ASN A 297 -27.96 7.25 2.09
N THR A 298 -29.03 6.76 2.70
CA THR A 298 -29.67 7.38 3.85
C THR A 298 -28.76 7.32 5.08
N GLU A 299 -28.20 6.17 5.40
CA GLU A 299 -27.22 6.03 6.49
C GLU A 299 -26.00 6.93 6.31
N ILE A 300 -25.44 6.96 5.10
CA ILE A 300 -24.30 7.85 4.80
C ILE A 300 -24.67 9.30 5.08
N ARG A 301 -25.83 9.75 4.62
CA ARG A 301 -26.30 11.12 4.81
C ARG A 301 -26.57 11.44 6.29
N GLU A 302 -27.19 10.52 7.03
CA GLU A 302 -27.47 10.71 8.45
C GLU A 302 -26.16 10.71 9.27
N PHE A 303 -25.26 9.78 8.99
CA PHE A 303 -23.96 9.73 9.64
C PHE A 303 -23.13 10.98 9.38
N THR A 304 -23.03 11.43 8.12
CA THR A 304 -22.30 12.67 7.79
C THR A 304 -22.91 13.90 8.44
N LYS A 305 -24.24 13.99 8.54
CA LYS A 305 -24.94 15.07 9.27
C LYS A 305 -24.55 15.09 10.77
N GLU A 306 -24.42 13.94 11.40
CA GLU A 306 -23.97 13.85 12.80
C GLU A 306 -22.48 14.28 12.91
N LEU A 307 -21.62 13.89 11.95
CA LEU A 307 -20.22 14.31 11.93
C LEU A 307 -20.09 15.84 11.75
N ASP A 308 -20.93 16.44 10.90
CA ASP A 308 -20.99 17.91 10.72
C ASP A 308 -21.38 18.60 12.03
N SER A 309 -22.41 18.10 12.73
CA SER A 309 -22.85 18.64 14.01
C SER A 309 -21.79 18.56 15.12
N LEU A 310 -20.89 17.58 15.01
CA LEU A 310 -19.76 17.36 15.91
C LEU A 310 -18.45 18.02 15.43
N HIS A 311 -18.52 18.80 14.35
CA HIS A 311 -17.37 19.49 13.72
C HIS A 311 -16.20 18.57 13.38
N ILE A 312 -16.48 17.34 12.94
CA ILE A 312 -15.45 16.39 12.50
C ILE A 312 -15.06 16.71 11.06
N ASN A 313 -13.77 16.89 10.81
CA ASN A 313 -13.24 17.05 9.46
C ASN A 313 -13.20 15.69 8.75
N TYR A 314 -14.02 15.50 7.72
CA TYR A 314 -14.08 14.25 6.95
C TYR A 314 -14.08 14.48 5.44
N THR A 315 -13.81 13.42 4.69
CA THR A 315 -14.02 13.31 3.25
C THR A 315 -14.79 12.04 2.96
N LEU A 316 -15.77 12.08 2.07
CA LEU A 316 -16.46 10.89 1.56
C LEU A 316 -15.78 10.44 0.28
N ARG A 317 -15.18 9.25 0.29
CA ARG A 317 -14.46 8.68 -0.85
C ARG A 317 -15.33 7.65 -1.57
N MET A 318 -15.71 7.97 -2.79
CA MET A 318 -16.39 6.99 -3.64
C MET A 318 -15.40 5.91 -4.11
N PRO A 319 -15.81 4.63 -4.09
CA PRO A 319 -14.93 3.52 -4.47
C PRO A 319 -14.55 3.58 -5.96
N LYS A 320 -13.27 3.33 -6.25
CA LYS A 320 -12.76 3.15 -7.62
C LYS A 320 -12.39 1.68 -7.83
N GLY A 321 -12.66 1.16 -9.04
CA GLY A 321 -12.30 -0.21 -9.39
C GLY A 321 -13.18 -1.31 -8.77
N ARG A 322 -14.36 -0.97 -8.22
CA ARG A 322 -15.30 -1.95 -7.64
C ARG A 322 -15.68 -3.04 -8.65
N SER A 323 -15.95 -2.69 -9.90
CA SER A 323 -16.37 -3.62 -10.97
C SER A 323 -15.31 -4.67 -11.35
N ILE A 324 -14.04 -4.42 -11.00
CA ILE A 324 -12.93 -5.34 -11.24
C ILE A 324 -12.39 -5.94 -9.94
N SER A 325 -13.14 -5.84 -8.84
CA SER A 325 -12.69 -6.24 -7.49
C SER A 325 -11.31 -5.64 -7.12
N GLY A 326 -11.07 -4.40 -7.52
CA GLY A 326 -9.83 -3.66 -7.30
C GLY A 326 -9.97 -2.54 -6.27
N ALA A 327 -11.11 -2.41 -5.61
CA ALA A 327 -11.33 -1.43 -4.55
C ALA A 327 -10.75 -1.90 -3.20
N CYS A 328 -10.64 -0.94 -2.27
CA CYS A 328 -10.12 -1.24 -0.93
C CYS A 328 -10.88 -2.39 -0.26
N GLY A 329 -10.13 -3.35 0.31
CA GLY A 329 -10.66 -4.55 0.96
C GLY A 329 -10.95 -5.72 0.02
N GLN A 330 -11.02 -5.52 -1.30
CA GLN A 330 -11.41 -6.56 -2.27
C GLN A 330 -10.23 -7.38 -2.82
N LEU A 331 -8.99 -6.91 -2.67
CA LEU A 331 -7.83 -7.60 -3.24
C LEU A 331 -7.65 -8.98 -2.61
N ALA A 332 -7.55 -9.99 -3.45
CA ALA A 332 -7.37 -11.36 -3.04
C ALA A 332 -6.82 -12.21 -4.17
N THR A 333 -6.06 -13.23 -3.81
CA THR A 333 -5.58 -14.24 -4.74
C THR A 333 -6.13 -15.59 -4.33
N SER A 334 -6.67 -16.36 -5.30
CA SER A 334 -6.92 -17.77 -5.07
C SER A 334 -5.55 -18.46 -5.09
N THR A 335 -4.94 -18.66 -3.94
CA THR A 335 -3.86 -19.64 -3.85
C THR A 335 -4.45 -21.00 -4.16
N LYS A 336 -4.15 -21.55 -5.32
CA LYS A 336 -4.26 -23.01 -5.48
C LYS A 336 -3.28 -23.57 -4.42
N ARG A 337 -3.86 -24.18 -3.36
CA ARG A 337 -3.10 -25.01 -2.43
C ARG A 337 -2.62 -26.25 -3.18
#